data_50bc01b87907a071062e673f9af2d1dc
#
_entry.id   50bc01b87907a071062e673f9af2d1dc
#
_cell.length_a   1.000
_cell.length_b   1.000
_cell.length_c   1.000
_cell.angle_alpha   90.00
_cell.angle_beta   90.00
_cell.angle_gamma   90.00
#
_symmetry.space_group_name_H-M   'P 1'
#
loop_
_entity.id
_entity.type
_entity.pdbx_description
1 polymer ?
#
loop_
_entity_poly.entity_id
_entity_poly.type
_entity_poly.pdbx_seq_one_letter_code
_entity_poly.pdbx_strand_id
1 'polypeptide(L)'
;RAQTQRAVENFPISGRGLESAQIRAMGLLKAACAQVNKDRGLLPAEKADAIITAAKAVAEGKHDAEFPIDVFQTGSGTSSNMNTNEVIASLCAQAGVEVHPNDDVNMGQSSNDTFPTATHVAATEAAVTDLIPGLKVLQTSLENKAKEWENVVKSGRTHLMDAVPVTLGQEFAGYARQIEAGIERVEATLPRLGELPIGGTAVGTGLNTPADFGAKVVAELVNLTDVKELRECVNHFEAQAARDGLVEFSGAMRT
;
A
#
# COMPACT_ATOMS: atom_id res chain seq x y z
N ARG A 1 -14.35 -4.64 -18.84
CA ARG A 1 -14.22 -5.68 -19.88
C ARG A 1 -14.57 -7.06 -19.30
N ALA A 2 -14.30 -8.14 -20.06
CA ALA A 2 -14.86 -9.47 -19.80
C ALA A 2 -14.42 -10.11 -18.47
N GLN A 3 -13.17 -9.95 -18.05
CA GLN A 3 -12.68 -10.55 -16.79
C GLN A 3 -13.29 -9.86 -15.57
N THR A 4 -13.38 -8.54 -15.59
CA THR A 4 -14.06 -7.76 -14.56
C THR A 4 -15.52 -8.18 -14.43
N GLN A 5 -16.26 -8.28 -15.56
CA GLN A 5 -17.67 -8.66 -15.55
C GLN A 5 -17.88 -10.06 -14.96
N ARG A 6 -17.06 -11.03 -15.34
CA ARG A 6 -17.11 -12.39 -14.80
C ARG A 6 -16.87 -12.41 -13.27
N ALA A 7 -15.91 -11.59 -12.79
CA ALA A 7 -15.63 -11.52 -11.36
C ALA A 7 -16.80 -10.91 -10.57
N VAL A 8 -17.44 -9.87 -11.09
CA VAL A 8 -18.66 -9.26 -10.49
C VAL A 8 -19.80 -10.28 -10.42
N GLU A 9 -20.01 -11.06 -11.48
CA GLU A 9 -21.05 -12.08 -11.51
C GLU A 9 -20.76 -13.27 -10.59
N ASN A 10 -19.48 -13.66 -10.45
CA ASN A 10 -19.09 -14.83 -9.66
C ASN A 10 -18.97 -14.54 -8.14
N PHE A 11 -18.75 -13.29 -7.74
CA PHE A 11 -18.48 -12.93 -6.35
C PHE A 11 -19.42 -11.83 -5.79
N PRO A 12 -20.76 -11.99 -5.87
CA PRO A 12 -21.70 -11.03 -5.26
C PRO A 12 -21.86 -11.32 -3.76
N ILE A 13 -20.82 -11.02 -2.94
CA ILE A 13 -20.74 -11.49 -1.55
C ILE A 13 -21.05 -10.37 -0.55
N SER A 14 -20.24 -9.30 -0.50
CA SER A 14 -20.38 -8.24 0.50
C SER A 14 -20.86 -6.91 -0.05
N GLY A 15 -20.74 -6.70 -1.36
CA GLY A 15 -20.98 -5.42 -2.01
C GLY A 15 -19.92 -4.35 -1.71
N ARG A 16 -18.78 -4.72 -1.11
CA ARG A 16 -17.66 -3.83 -0.82
C ARG A 16 -16.57 -4.00 -1.87
N GLY A 17 -16.21 -2.92 -2.55
CA GLY A 17 -15.05 -2.88 -3.46
C GLY A 17 -13.73 -2.66 -2.72
N LEU A 18 -12.63 -2.57 -3.51
CA LEU A 18 -11.32 -2.20 -2.99
C LEU A 18 -11.33 -0.76 -2.47
N GLU A 19 -10.56 -0.51 -1.43
CA GLU A 19 -10.30 0.84 -0.95
C GLU A 19 -9.45 1.65 -1.96
N SER A 20 -9.69 2.97 -2.05
CA SER A 20 -8.98 3.86 -2.99
C SER A 20 -7.46 3.78 -2.86
N ALA A 21 -6.92 3.58 -1.65
CA ALA A 21 -5.49 3.39 -1.44
C ALA A 21 -4.94 2.14 -2.15
N GLN A 22 -5.70 1.05 -2.17
CA GLN A 22 -5.32 -0.17 -2.90
C GLN A 22 -5.39 0.03 -4.41
N ILE A 23 -6.43 0.73 -4.91
CA ILE A 23 -6.58 1.08 -6.33
C ILE A 23 -5.42 1.99 -6.76
N ARG A 24 -5.09 3.00 -5.95
CA ARG A 24 -3.95 3.88 -6.14
C ARG A 24 -2.65 3.09 -6.28
N ALA A 25 -2.37 2.21 -5.34
CA ALA A 25 -1.15 1.39 -5.34
C ALA A 25 -1.07 0.47 -6.57
N MET A 26 -2.20 -0.11 -7.01
CA MET A 26 -2.27 -0.88 -8.26
C MET A 26 -1.93 0.00 -9.46
N GLY A 27 -2.47 1.20 -9.56
CA GLY A 27 -2.16 2.16 -10.62
C GLY A 27 -0.67 2.52 -10.65
N LEU A 28 -0.09 2.89 -9.51
CA LEU A 28 1.34 3.22 -9.39
C LEU A 28 2.23 2.05 -9.80
N LEU A 29 1.90 0.84 -9.37
CA LEU A 29 2.63 -0.37 -9.73
C LEU A 29 2.60 -0.63 -11.24
N LYS A 30 1.43 -0.48 -11.89
CA LYS A 30 1.33 -0.63 -13.35
C LYS A 30 2.14 0.44 -14.09
N ALA A 31 2.15 1.68 -13.62
CA ALA A 31 2.97 2.74 -14.19
C ALA A 31 4.48 2.41 -14.06
N ALA A 32 4.91 1.96 -12.88
CA ALA A 32 6.31 1.57 -12.64
C ALA A 32 6.75 0.39 -13.52
N CYS A 33 5.92 -0.66 -13.62
CA CYS A 33 6.21 -1.80 -14.49
C CYS A 33 6.30 -1.40 -15.97
N ALA A 34 5.40 -0.55 -16.45
CA ALA A 34 5.41 -0.07 -17.83
C ALA A 34 6.66 0.78 -18.11
N GLN A 35 7.08 1.64 -17.16
CA GLN A 35 8.30 2.44 -17.28
C GLN A 35 9.53 1.54 -17.40
N VAL A 36 9.67 0.55 -16.52
CA VAL A 36 10.80 -0.39 -16.54
C VAL A 36 10.83 -1.20 -17.84
N ASN A 37 9.68 -1.67 -18.33
CA ASN A 37 9.61 -2.39 -19.60
C ASN A 37 9.94 -1.49 -20.81
N LYS A 38 9.55 -0.20 -20.77
CA LYS A 38 9.94 0.81 -21.76
C LYS A 38 11.44 1.02 -21.79
N ASP A 39 12.06 1.27 -20.63
CA ASP A 39 13.50 1.55 -20.50
C ASP A 39 14.36 0.37 -20.97
N ARG A 40 13.80 -0.83 -20.94
CA ARG A 40 14.43 -2.06 -21.45
C ARG A 40 14.16 -2.34 -22.93
N GLY A 41 13.34 -1.54 -23.58
CA GLY A 41 12.90 -1.78 -24.95
C GLY A 41 12.02 -3.02 -25.14
N LEU A 42 11.44 -3.56 -24.05
CA LEU A 42 10.52 -4.71 -24.09
C LEU A 42 9.10 -4.30 -24.47
N LEU A 43 8.70 -3.09 -24.11
CA LEU A 43 7.42 -2.50 -24.44
C LEU A 43 7.65 -1.27 -25.34
N PRO A 44 7.00 -1.19 -26.52
CA PRO A 44 7.11 -0.02 -27.40
C PRO A 44 6.77 1.28 -26.65
N ALA A 45 7.56 2.34 -26.89
CA ALA A 45 7.46 3.59 -26.14
C ALA A 45 6.05 4.19 -26.19
N GLU A 46 5.38 4.19 -27.35
CA GLU A 46 4.02 4.69 -27.52
C GLU A 46 3.02 3.97 -26.58
N LYS A 47 3.08 2.63 -26.55
CA LYS A 47 2.22 1.82 -25.66
C LYS A 47 2.55 2.07 -24.19
N ALA A 48 3.84 2.11 -23.85
CA ALA A 48 4.28 2.33 -22.47
C ALA A 48 3.83 3.70 -21.95
N ASP A 49 3.97 4.76 -22.74
CA ASP A 49 3.57 6.12 -22.36
C ASP A 49 2.04 6.23 -22.18
N ALA A 50 1.27 5.56 -23.03
CA ALA A 50 -0.17 5.48 -22.87
C ALA A 50 -0.56 4.72 -21.58
N ILE A 51 0.07 3.57 -21.29
CA ILE A 51 -0.16 2.80 -20.08
C ILE A 51 0.22 3.61 -18.84
N ILE A 52 1.38 4.27 -18.82
CA ILE A 52 1.83 5.10 -17.69
C ILE A 52 0.83 6.23 -17.42
N THR A 53 0.37 6.90 -18.47
CA THR A 53 -0.61 7.99 -18.35
C THR A 53 -1.94 7.50 -17.78
N ALA A 54 -2.46 6.40 -18.32
CA ALA A 54 -3.71 5.79 -17.84
C ALA A 54 -3.58 5.26 -16.40
N ALA A 55 -2.47 4.61 -16.08
CA ALA A 55 -2.20 4.07 -14.76
C ALA A 55 -2.07 5.18 -13.68
N LYS A 56 -1.44 6.30 -14.03
CA LYS A 56 -1.40 7.49 -13.15
C LYS A 56 -2.78 8.09 -12.93
N ALA A 57 -3.63 8.15 -13.95
CA ALA A 57 -5.01 8.62 -13.80
C ALA A 57 -5.83 7.71 -12.86
N VAL A 58 -5.60 6.38 -12.91
CA VAL A 58 -6.16 5.43 -11.94
C VAL A 58 -5.62 5.73 -10.54
N ALA A 59 -4.31 5.92 -10.39
CA ALA A 59 -3.69 6.23 -9.10
C ALA A 59 -4.17 7.56 -8.48
N GLU A 60 -4.62 8.50 -9.29
CA GLU A 60 -5.21 9.78 -8.87
C GLU A 60 -6.69 9.67 -8.45
N GLY A 61 -7.27 8.46 -8.45
CA GLY A 61 -8.66 8.21 -8.05
C GLY A 61 -9.72 8.62 -9.08
N LYS A 62 -9.30 8.99 -10.30
CA LYS A 62 -10.24 9.48 -11.34
C LYS A 62 -11.18 8.38 -11.87
N HIS A 63 -10.87 7.12 -11.56
CA HIS A 63 -11.57 5.94 -12.11
C HIS A 63 -11.94 4.93 -11.03
N ASP A 64 -12.04 5.31 -9.75
CA ASP A 64 -12.37 4.39 -8.64
C ASP A 64 -13.71 3.66 -8.86
N ALA A 65 -14.68 4.32 -9.50
CA ALA A 65 -15.97 3.71 -9.85
C ALA A 65 -15.87 2.53 -10.84
N GLU A 66 -14.75 2.39 -11.54
CA GLU A 66 -14.50 1.30 -12.49
C GLU A 66 -13.93 0.02 -11.81
N PHE A 67 -13.89 0.01 -10.45
CA PHE A 67 -13.40 -1.12 -9.64
C PHE A 67 -14.55 -1.75 -8.83
N PRO A 68 -15.53 -2.39 -9.50
CA PRO A 68 -16.75 -2.89 -8.85
C PRO A 68 -16.59 -4.27 -8.20
N ILE A 69 -15.40 -4.87 -8.24
CA ILE A 69 -15.18 -6.25 -7.77
C ILE A 69 -15.17 -6.29 -6.25
N ASP A 70 -15.91 -7.25 -5.68
CA ASP A 70 -15.99 -7.47 -4.24
C ASP A 70 -14.61 -7.81 -3.63
N VAL A 71 -14.36 -7.34 -2.41
CA VAL A 71 -13.13 -7.68 -1.67
C VAL A 71 -13.00 -9.18 -1.41
N PHE A 72 -14.12 -9.90 -1.30
CA PHE A 72 -14.16 -11.37 -1.25
C PHE A 72 -14.18 -11.93 -2.66
N GLN A 73 -13.00 -12.21 -3.18
CA GLN A 73 -12.73 -12.67 -4.53
C GLN A 73 -11.75 -13.85 -4.52
N THR A 74 -11.13 -14.18 -5.67
CA THR A 74 -10.06 -15.18 -5.72
C THR A 74 -8.93 -14.82 -4.76
N GLY A 75 -8.41 -15.80 -3.99
CA GLY A 75 -7.40 -15.56 -2.95
C GLY A 75 -6.09 -14.93 -3.42
N SER A 76 -5.75 -15.09 -4.70
CA SER A 76 -4.57 -14.48 -5.34
C SER A 76 -4.76 -12.99 -5.71
N GLY A 77 -5.98 -12.44 -5.58
CA GLY A 77 -6.30 -11.08 -6.03
C GLY A 77 -6.33 -10.93 -7.56
N THR A 78 -6.42 -12.05 -8.30
CA THR A 78 -6.35 -12.02 -9.77
C THR A 78 -7.49 -11.22 -10.38
N SER A 79 -8.68 -11.24 -9.78
CA SER A 79 -9.83 -10.47 -10.27
C SER A 79 -9.54 -8.98 -10.28
N SER A 80 -8.98 -8.43 -9.19
CA SER A 80 -8.59 -7.02 -9.10
C SER A 80 -7.42 -6.66 -10.00
N ASN A 81 -6.41 -7.55 -10.12
CA ASN A 81 -5.31 -7.32 -11.06
C ASN A 81 -5.82 -7.23 -12.50
N MET A 82 -6.70 -8.16 -12.90
CA MET A 82 -7.31 -8.13 -14.24
C MET A 82 -8.22 -6.92 -14.44
N ASN A 83 -8.98 -6.51 -13.42
CA ASN A 83 -9.77 -5.28 -13.47
C ASN A 83 -8.88 -4.06 -13.76
N THR A 84 -7.77 -3.91 -13.03
CA THR A 84 -6.81 -2.83 -13.25
C THR A 84 -6.26 -2.85 -14.68
N ASN A 85 -5.85 -4.02 -15.17
CA ASN A 85 -5.35 -4.18 -16.53
C ASN A 85 -6.40 -3.78 -17.57
N GLU A 86 -7.66 -4.18 -17.37
CA GLU A 86 -8.76 -3.89 -18.28
C GLU A 86 -9.18 -2.42 -18.27
N VAL A 87 -9.15 -1.75 -17.11
CA VAL A 87 -9.38 -0.29 -16.99
C VAL A 87 -8.30 0.47 -17.74
N ILE A 88 -7.03 0.19 -17.46
CA ILE A 88 -5.90 0.84 -18.13
C ILE A 88 -5.95 0.64 -19.65
N ALA A 89 -6.19 -0.60 -20.12
CA ALA A 89 -6.29 -0.88 -21.54
C ALA A 89 -7.49 -0.16 -22.19
N SER A 90 -8.58 0.05 -21.46
CA SER A 90 -9.74 0.81 -21.97
C SER A 90 -9.42 2.30 -22.09
N LEU A 91 -8.70 2.87 -21.12
CA LEU A 91 -8.26 4.27 -21.15
C LEU A 91 -7.26 4.51 -22.30
N CYS A 92 -6.32 3.60 -22.51
CA CYS A 92 -5.40 3.67 -23.66
C CYS A 92 -6.15 3.66 -24.99
N ALA A 93 -7.14 2.77 -25.15
CA ALA A 93 -7.95 2.71 -26.38
C ALA A 93 -8.77 4.00 -26.60
N GLN A 94 -9.29 4.63 -25.53
CA GLN A 94 -9.95 5.93 -25.61
C GLN A 94 -8.99 7.04 -26.06
N ALA A 95 -7.70 6.92 -25.71
CA ALA A 95 -6.65 7.83 -26.17
C ALA A 95 -6.10 7.48 -27.56
N GLY A 96 -6.65 6.46 -28.24
CA GLY A 96 -6.26 6.06 -29.60
C GLY A 96 -5.08 5.08 -29.65
N VAL A 97 -4.64 4.52 -28.51
CA VAL A 97 -3.54 3.55 -28.45
C VAL A 97 -4.06 2.18 -28.03
N GLU A 98 -3.96 1.21 -28.94
CA GLU A 98 -4.37 -0.17 -28.68
C GLU A 98 -3.32 -0.92 -27.85
N VAL A 99 -3.70 -1.37 -26.65
CA VAL A 99 -2.88 -2.20 -25.77
C VAL A 99 -3.66 -3.42 -25.29
N HIS A 100 -2.95 -4.55 -25.14
CA HIS A 100 -3.54 -5.78 -24.63
C HIS A 100 -3.41 -5.84 -23.09
N PRO A 101 -4.50 -6.13 -22.33
CA PRO A 101 -4.47 -6.14 -20.86
C PRO A 101 -3.41 -7.08 -20.26
N ASN A 102 -3.21 -8.28 -20.85
CA ASN A 102 -2.24 -9.25 -20.37
C ASN A 102 -0.85 -9.04 -20.96
N ASP A 103 -0.75 -8.86 -22.28
CA ASP A 103 0.54 -8.92 -22.96
C ASP A 103 1.31 -7.61 -22.82
N ASP A 104 0.60 -6.45 -22.78
CA ASP A 104 1.21 -5.14 -22.65
C ASP A 104 1.13 -4.61 -21.21
N VAL A 105 -0.09 -4.50 -20.61
CA VAL A 105 -0.27 -3.89 -19.28
C VAL A 105 0.30 -4.76 -18.17
N ASN A 106 0.17 -6.09 -18.29
CA ASN A 106 0.65 -7.05 -17.29
C ASN A 106 2.02 -7.67 -17.66
N MET A 107 2.74 -7.10 -18.61
CA MET A 107 4.04 -7.62 -19.07
C MET A 107 5.03 -7.78 -17.91
N GLY A 108 5.60 -8.99 -17.77
CA GLY A 108 6.57 -9.31 -16.71
C GLY A 108 5.95 -9.44 -15.31
N GLN A 109 4.64 -9.59 -15.20
CA GLN A 109 3.92 -9.62 -13.92
C GLN A 109 3.02 -10.85 -13.80
N SER A 110 2.64 -11.16 -12.57
CA SER A 110 1.57 -12.10 -12.23
C SER A 110 0.65 -11.46 -11.20
N SER A 111 -0.59 -11.89 -11.09
CA SER A 111 -1.45 -11.48 -9.97
C SER A 111 -0.83 -11.87 -8.62
N ASN A 112 -0.04 -12.94 -8.61
CA ASN A 112 0.56 -13.50 -7.39
C ASN A 112 1.67 -12.62 -6.80
N ASP A 113 2.38 -11.82 -7.59
CA ASP A 113 3.33 -10.83 -7.12
C ASP A 113 2.77 -9.40 -7.12
N THR A 114 1.89 -9.07 -8.08
CA THR A 114 1.31 -7.73 -8.25
C THR A 114 0.37 -7.33 -7.11
N PHE A 115 -0.60 -8.18 -6.80
CA PHE A 115 -1.62 -7.84 -5.80
C PHE A 115 -1.02 -7.67 -4.39
N PRO A 116 -0.18 -8.60 -3.87
CA PRO A 116 0.48 -8.39 -2.60
C PRO A 116 1.43 -7.19 -2.60
N THR A 117 2.16 -6.93 -3.68
CA THR A 117 2.97 -5.72 -3.81
C THR A 117 2.12 -4.47 -3.62
N ALA A 118 0.99 -4.35 -4.31
CA ALA A 118 0.10 -3.19 -4.16
C ALA A 118 -0.45 -3.05 -2.74
N THR A 119 -0.76 -4.16 -2.06
CA THR A 119 -1.23 -4.14 -0.67
C THR A 119 -0.15 -3.61 0.27
N HIS A 120 1.09 -4.05 0.13
CA HIS A 120 2.22 -3.57 0.91
C HIS A 120 2.55 -2.09 0.60
N VAL A 121 2.51 -1.68 -0.67
CA VAL A 121 2.69 -0.26 -1.06
C VAL A 121 1.63 0.62 -0.42
N ALA A 122 0.35 0.25 -0.52
CA ALA A 122 -0.75 1.02 0.07
C ALA A 122 -0.61 1.17 1.59
N ALA A 123 -0.28 0.07 2.30
CA ALA A 123 -0.12 0.10 3.74
C ALA A 123 1.11 0.91 4.18
N THR A 124 2.24 0.77 3.47
CA THR A 124 3.47 1.50 3.79
C THR A 124 3.31 2.99 3.50
N GLU A 125 2.74 3.35 2.35
CA GLU A 125 2.44 4.75 2.01
C GLU A 125 1.56 5.39 3.10
N ALA A 126 0.42 4.79 3.45
CA ALA A 126 -0.47 5.31 4.48
C ALA A 126 0.19 5.39 5.87
N ALA A 127 1.06 4.44 6.22
CA ALA A 127 1.80 4.49 7.48
C ALA A 127 2.75 5.69 7.54
N VAL A 128 3.49 5.94 6.46
CA VAL A 128 4.54 6.97 6.39
C VAL A 128 3.94 8.37 6.18
N THR A 129 2.92 8.50 5.32
CA THR A 129 2.37 9.81 4.93
C THR A 129 1.26 10.32 5.84
N ASP A 130 0.52 9.42 6.49
CA ASP A 130 -0.67 9.80 7.27
C ASP A 130 -0.55 9.40 8.75
N LEU A 131 -0.33 8.10 9.05
CA LEU A 131 -0.39 7.60 10.42
C LEU A 131 0.72 8.19 11.29
N ILE A 132 1.99 8.06 10.89
CA ILE A 132 3.12 8.53 11.68
C ILE A 132 3.09 10.05 11.87
N PRO A 133 2.87 10.88 10.82
CA PRO A 133 2.68 12.31 11.00
C PRO A 133 1.51 12.67 11.93
N GLY A 134 0.36 11.99 11.80
CA GLY A 134 -0.79 12.19 12.68
C GLY A 134 -0.49 11.89 14.15
N LEU A 135 0.22 10.79 14.43
CA LEU A 135 0.67 10.44 15.78
C LEU A 135 1.67 11.46 16.35
N LYS A 136 2.59 11.99 15.52
CA LYS A 136 3.53 13.06 15.94
C LYS A 136 2.82 14.36 16.29
N VAL A 137 1.75 14.71 15.57
CA VAL A 137 0.90 15.87 15.93
C VAL A 137 0.21 15.63 17.28
N LEU A 138 -0.34 14.44 17.50
CA LEU A 138 -0.97 14.08 18.77
C LEU A 138 0.04 14.11 19.93
N GLN A 139 1.22 13.51 19.78
CA GLN A 139 2.31 13.55 20.75
C GLN A 139 2.65 14.99 21.14
N THR A 140 2.94 15.83 20.16
CA THR A 140 3.28 17.26 20.39
C THR A 140 2.16 18.00 21.13
N SER A 141 0.91 17.73 20.81
CA SER A 141 -0.24 18.35 21.48
C SER A 141 -0.33 17.94 22.94
N LEU A 142 -0.09 16.67 23.26
CA LEU A 142 -0.06 16.15 24.63
C LEU A 142 1.11 16.72 25.43
N GLU A 143 2.31 16.82 24.83
CA GLU A 143 3.50 17.44 25.45
C GLU A 143 3.28 18.92 25.78
N ASN A 144 2.63 19.66 24.88
CA ASN A 144 2.30 21.06 25.12
C ASN A 144 1.32 21.21 26.28
N LYS A 145 0.32 20.34 26.39
CA LYS A 145 -0.61 20.31 27.51
C LYS A 145 0.07 19.86 28.81
N ALA A 146 1.01 18.95 28.74
CA ALA A 146 1.80 18.54 29.90
C ALA A 146 2.58 19.73 30.49
N LYS A 147 3.19 20.58 29.65
CA LYS A 147 3.88 21.82 30.07
C LYS A 147 2.91 22.86 30.62
N GLU A 148 1.78 23.12 29.94
CA GLU A 148 0.77 24.09 30.35
C GLU A 148 0.23 23.79 31.76
N TRP A 149 0.06 22.50 32.07
CA TRP A 149 -0.55 22.03 33.33
C TRP A 149 0.43 21.42 34.32
N GLU A 150 1.72 21.72 34.23
CA GLU A 150 2.75 21.15 35.11
C GLU A 150 2.52 21.45 36.57
N ASN A 151 1.86 22.58 36.92
CA ASN A 151 1.58 23.03 38.28
C ASN A 151 0.10 22.84 38.68
N VAL A 152 -0.74 22.22 37.85
CA VAL A 152 -2.15 21.97 38.18
C VAL A 152 -2.26 20.69 39.00
N VAL A 153 -2.36 20.82 40.32
CA VAL A 153 -2.45 19.70 41.24
C VAL A 153 -3.83 19.06 41.21
N LYS A 154 -3.87 17.74 41.16
CA LYS A 154 -5.09 16.92 41.24
C LYS A 154 -4.88 15.71 42.15
N SER A 155 -5.97 15.02 42.53
CA SER A 155 -5.88 13.71 43.17
C SER A 155 -5.42 12.65 42.17
N GLY A 156 -4.33 11.95 42.45
CA GLY A 156 -4.00 10.68 41.84
C GLY A 156 -4.94 9.59 42.36
N ARG A 157 -5.22 8.56 41.56
CA ARG A 157 -6.14 7.48 41.95
C ARG A 157 -5.52 6.11 41.74
N THR A 158 -5.76 5.23 42.72
CA THR A 158 -5.50 3.80 42.63
C THR A 158 -6.75 3.06 43.09
N HIS A 159 -7.05 1.90 42.51
CA HIS A 159 -8.27 1.13 42.79
C HIS A 159 -9.55 1.97 42.76
N LEU A 160 -9.63 2.95 41.83
CA LEU A 160 -10.73 3.92 41.69
C LEU A 160 -10.97 4.82 42.90
N MET A 161 -10.02 4.86 43.86
CA MET A 161 -10.06 5.68 45.07
C MET A 161 -8.99 6.77 45.04
N ASP A 162 -9.23 7.87 45.69
CA ASP A 162 -8.24 8.95 45.87
C ASP A 162 -7.00 8.42 46.61
N ALA A 163 -5.84 8.78 46.08
CA ALA A 163 -4.53 8.40 46.62
C ALA A 163 -3.68 9.65 46.88
N VAL A 164 -2.47 9.71 46.34
CA VAL A 164 -1.53 10.81 46.52
C VAL A 164 -1.70 11.91 45.46
N PRO A 165 -1.26 13.15 45.74
CA PRO A 165 -1.27 14.23 44.75
C PRO A 165 -0.43 13.89 43.49
N VAL A 166 -0.91 14.33 42.35
CA VAL A 166 -0.23 14.30 41.06
C VAL A 166 -0.57 15.58 40.32
N THR A 167 0.26 16.02 39.38
CA THR A 167 -0.14 17.12 38.52
C THR A 167 -0.83 16.62 37.26
N LEU A 168 -1.74 17.40 36.70
CA LEU A 168 -2.38 17.11 35.43
C LEU A 168 -1.31 17.04 34.31
N GLY A 169 -0.26 17.88 34.39
CA GLY A 169 0.87 17.82 33.48
C GLY A 169 1.60 16.46 33.48
N GLN A 170 1.80 15.87 34.69
CA GLN A 170 2.40 14.53 34.81
C GLN A 170 1.53 13.43 34.13
N GLU A 171 0.20 13.53 34.25
CA GLU A 171 -0.72 12.61 33.62
C GLU A 171 -0.64 12.72 32.07
N PHE A 172 -0.67 13.95 31.54
CA PHE A 172 -0.55 14.18 30.09
C PHE A 172 0.84 13.83 29.54
N ALA A 173 1.91 14.01 30.32
CA ALA A 173 3.23 13.53 29.93
C ALA A 173 3.27 11.99 29.80
N GLY A 174 2.54 11.27 30.68
CA GLY A 174 2.36 9.82 30.54
C GLY A 174 1.68 9.42 29.24
N TYR A 175 0.62 10.14 28.82
CA TYR A 175 -0.05 9.90 27.53
C TYR A 175 0.86 10.22 26.35
N ALA A 176 1.61 11.32 26.41
CA ALA A 176 2.58 11.67 25.36
C ALA A 176 3.62 10.55 25.17
N ARG A 177 4.16 9.99 26.29
CA ARG A 177 5.12 8.87 26.22
C ARG A 177 4.50 7.60 25.64
N GLN A 178 3.22 7.33 25.87
CA GLN A 178 2.54 6.19 25.26
C GLN A 178 2.45 6.34 23.74
N ILE A 179 2.13 7.54 23.25
CA ILE A 179 2.09 7.82 21.80
C ILE A 179 3.48 7.73 21.19
N GLU A 180 4.51 8.30 21.82
CA GLU A 180 5.91 8.18 21.40
C GLU A 180 6.32 6.71 21.24
N ALA A 181 6.07 5.89 22.25
CA ALA A 181 6.34 4.44 22.19
C ALA A 181 5.50 3.72 21.12
N GLY A 182 4.29 4.21 20.84
CA GLY A 182 3.47 3.72 19.72
C GLY A 182 4.10 4.01 18.36
N ILE A 183 4.63 5.23 18.17
CA ILE A 183 5.37 5.61 16.95
C ILE A 183 6.59 4.70 16.77
N GLU A 184 7.41 4.51 17.82
CA GLU A 184 8.57 3.62 17.79
C GLU A 184 8.20 2.19 17.34
N ARG A 185 7.08 1.64 17.83
CA ARG A 185 6.58 0.31 17.44
C ARG A 185 6.18 0.27 15.98
N VAL A 186 5.44 1.26 15.51
CA VAL A 186 5.02 1.35 14.10
C VAL A 186 6.24 1.48 13.19
N GLU A 187 7.17 2.39 13.49
CA GLU A 187 8.39 2.58 12.71
C GLU A 187 9.24 1.29 12.64
N ALA A 188 9.28 0.49 13.72
CA ALA A 188 10.00 -0.78 13.75
C ALA A 188 9.43 -1.86 12.81
N THR A 189 8.18 -1.74 12.39
CA THR A 189 7.55 -2.67 11.43
C THR A 189 7.82 -2.31 9.98
N LEU A 190 8.09 -1.04 9.66
CA LEU A 190 8.25 -0.54 8.28
C LEU A 190 9.26 -1.34 7.45
N PRO A 191 10.40 -1.78 8.01
CA PRO A 191 11.33 -2.62 7.28
C PRO A 191 10.73 -3.88 6.67
N ARG A 192 9.82 -4.54 7.34
CA ARG A 192 9.15 -5.76 6.86
C ARG A 192 7.87 -5.44 6.08
N LEU A 193 7.17 -4.37 6.47
CA LEU A 193 5.99 -3.90 5.75
C LEU A 193 6.34 -3.46 4.32
N GLY A 194 7.48 -2.80 4.13
CA GLY A 194 7.92 -2.27 2.84
C GLY A 194 8.58 -3.30 1.91
N GLU A 195 8.66 -4.58 2.26
CA GLU A 195 9.20 -5.63 1.39
C GLU A 195 8.18 -6.04 0.32
N LEU A 196 8.57 -5.91 -0.96
CA LEU A 196 7.69 -6.06 -2.11
C LEU A 196 8.04 -7.31 -2.92
N PRO A 197 7.08 -8.22 -3.17
CA PRO A 197 7.31 -9.46 -3.92
C PRO A 197 7.35 -9.28 -5.44
N ILE A 198 7.18 -8.07 -5.98
CA ILE A 198 7.22 -7.83 -7.43
C ILE A 198 8.51 -8.35 -8.05
N GLY A 199 8.41 -9.00 -9.20
CA GLY A 199 9.51 -9.69 -9.87
C GLY A 199 9.54 -11.19 -9.61
N GLY A 200 8.83 -11.70 -8.60
CA GLY A 200 8.69 -13.14 -8.36
C GLY A 200 7.80 -13.86 -9.38
N THR A 201 6.97 -13.12 -10.08
CA THR A 201 5.99 -13.61 -11.07
C THR A 201 5.01 -14.64 -10.49
N ALA A 202 4.77 -15.75 -11.16
CA ALA A 202 3.71 -16.70 -10.78
C ALA A 202 3.97 -17.41 -9.45
N VAL A 203 5.22 -17.80 -9.17
CA VAL A 203 5.57 -18.69 -8.04
C VAL A 203 6.85 -18.29 -7.29
N GLY A 204 7.40 -17.11 -7.55
CA GLY A 204 8.62 -16.63 -6.87
C GLY A 204 9.93 -16.87 -7.62
N THR A 205 9.89 -17.49 -8.80
CA THR A 205 11.09 -17.81 -9.59
C THR A 205 11.51 -16.71 -10.55
N GLY A 206 10.65 -15.68 -10.76
CA GLY A 206 10.91 -14.62 -11.73
C GLY A 206 10.86 -15.07 -13.20
N LEU A 207 10.20 -16.19 -13.49
CA LEU A 207 10.08 -16.68 -14.86
C LEU A 207 9.38 -15.64 -15.75
N ASN A 208 9.88 -15.43 -16.97
CA ASN A 208 9.42 -14.45 -17.97
C ASN A 208 9.73 -12.98 -17.63
N THR A 209 10.62 -12.71 -16.67
CA THR A 209 11.11 -11.34 -16.42
C THR A 209 12.64 -11.32 -16.32
N PRO A 210 13.29 -10.18 -16.64
CA PRO A 210 14.69 -9.99 -16.35
C PRO A 210 14.99 -10.06 -14.84
N ALA A 211 16.15 -10.59 -14.46
CA ALA A 211 16.50 -10.85 -13.05
C ALA A 211 16.46 -9.62 -12.14
N ASP A 212 16.69 -8.41 -12.69
CA ASP A 212 16.64 -7.13 -11.95
C ASP A 212 15.33 -6.36 -12.15
N PHE A 213 14.30 -7.01 -12.66
CA PHE A 213 12.99 -6.37 -12.90
C PHE A 213 12.36 -5.87 -11.61
N GLY A 214 12.30 -6.73 -10.58
CA GLY A 214 11.74 -6.38 -9.27
C GLY A 214 12.44 -5.16 -8.66
N ALA A 215 13.76 -5.19 -8.58
CA ALA A 215 14.55 -4.09 -8.04
C ALA A 215 14.30 -2.75 -8.76
N LYS A 216 14.18 -2.77 -10.10
CA LYS A 216 13.92 -1.56 -10.89
C LYS A 216 12.49 -1.05 -10.72
N VAL A 217 11.51 -1.94 -10.64
CA VAL A 217 10.12 -1.57 -10.37
C VAL A 217 10.00 -0.94 -8.98
N VAL A 218 10.66 -1.50 -7.99
CA VAL A 218 10.69 -0.93 -6.63
C VAL A 218 11.34 0.45 -6.62
N ALA A 219 12.47 0.63 -7.31
CA ALA A 219 13.11 1.94 -7.43
C ALA A 219 12.17 2.99 -8.07
N GLU A 220 11.42 2.59 -9.10
CA GLU A 220 10.43 3.48 -9.73
C GLU A 220 9.23 3.76 -8.82
N LEU A 221 8.77 2.78 -8.02
CA LEU A 221 7.74 3.01 -7.00
C LEU A 221 8.20 4.02 -5.94
N VAL A 222 9.45 3.93 -5.48
CA VAL A 222 10.04 4.92 -4.57
C VAL A 222 10.04 6.33 -5.20
N ASN A 223 10.41 6.44 -6.49
CA ASN A 223 10.36 7.71 -7.21
C ASN A 223 8.93 8.28 -7.32
N LEU A 224 7.93 7.42 -7.53
CA LEU A 224 6.53 7.83 -7.69
C LEU A 224 5.83 8.19 -6.38
N THR A 225 6.26 7.61 -5.25
CA THR A 225 5.61 7.76 -3.93
C THR A 225 6.40 8.60 -2.94
N ASP A 226 7.71 8.78 -3.15
CA ASP A 226 8.71 9.29 -2.18
C ASP A 226 8.77 8.45 -0.87
N VAL A 227 8.27 7.21 -0.89
CA VAL A 227 8.30 6.27 0.26
C VAL A 227 9.58 5.44 0.19
N LYS A 228 10.57 5.82 0.99
CA LYS A 228 11.93 5.21 1.00
C LYS A 228 11.99 3.86 1.71
N GLU A 229 10.95 3.50 2.41
CA GLU A 229 10.78 2.24 3.13
C GLU A 229 10.48 1.07 2.18
N LEU A 230 10.04 1.36 0.94
CA LEU A 230 9.80 0.33 -0.07
C LEU A 230 11.11 -0.27 -0.57
N ARG A 231 11.16 -1.60 -0.63
CA ARG A 231 12.33 -2.34 -1.10
C ARG A 231 11.92 -3.67 -1.72
N GLU A 232 12.79 -4.22 -2.56
CA GLU A 232 12.63 -5.59 -3.03
C GLU A 232 12.75 -6.57 -1.86
N CYS A 233 11.90 -7.59 -1.84
CA CYS A 233 11.97 -8.63 -0.81
C CYS A 233 13.25 -9.47 -0.93
N VAL A 234 13.70 -10.00 0.19
CA VAL A 234 14.88 -10.89 0.23
C VAL A 234 14.55 -12.26 -0.40
N ASN A 235 13.30 -12.70 -0.29
CA ASN A 235 12.84 -13.99 -0.77
C ASN A 235 11.43 -13.89 -1.35
N HIS A 236 11.32 -14.01 -2.68
CA HIS A 236 10.04 -13.92 -3.38
C HIS A 236 9.05 -15.03 -3.01
N PHE A 237 9.54 -16.22 -2.65
CA PHE A 237 8.67 -17.34 -2.24
C PHE A 237 7.97 -17.03 -0.92
N GLU A 238 8.70 -16.52 0.05
CA GLU A 238 8.15 -16.09 1.35
C GLU A 238 7.21 -14.90 1.16
N ALA A 239 7.65 -13.82 0.50
CA ALA A 239 6.90 -12.58 0.34
C ALA A 239 5.60 -12.74 -0.47
N GLN A 240 5.53 -13.72 -1.39
CA GLN A 240 4.29 -14.06 -2.09
C GLN A 240 3.34 -14.89 -1.22
N ALA A 241 3.86 -15.77 -0.37
CA ALA A 241 3.05 -16.66 0.46
C ALA A 241 2.55 -15.99 1.75
N ALA A 242 3.41 -15.24 2.44
CA ALA A 242 3.13 -14.63 3.73
C ALA A 242 2.49 -13.23 3.64
N ARG A 243 1.84 -12.83 4.73
CA ARG A 243 1.36 -11.45 4.99
C ARG A 243 1.78 -11.01 6.38
N ASP A 244 2.86 -11.57 6.88
CA ASP A 244 3.32 -11.42 8.26
C ASP A 244 3.66 -9.95 8.57
N GLY A 245 4.27 -9.21 7.62
CA GLY A 245 4.54 -7.79 7.78
C GLY A 245 3.28 -6.94 7.99
N LEU A 246 2.17 -7.27 7.30
CA LEU A 246 0.88 -6.59 7.49
C LEU A 246 0.24 -6.96 8.83
N VAL A 247 0.34 -8.22 9.26
CA VAL A 247 -0.17 -8.70 10.56
C VAL A 247 0.61 -8.05 11.71
N GLU A 248 1.95 -8.00 11.60
CA GLU A 248 2.82 -7.34 12.57
C GLU A 248 2.48 -5.84 12.70
N PHE A 249 2.35 -5.13 11.57
CA PHE A 249 1.96 -3.73 11.54
C PHE A 249 0.58 -3.51 12.20
N SER A 250 -0.40 -4.34 11.87
CA SER A 250 -1.74 -4.31 12.50
C SER A 250 -1.66 -4.53 14.01
N GLY A 251 -0.79 -5.45 14.46
CA GLY A 251 -0.52 -5.69 15.88
C GLY A 251 0.10 -4.48 16.57
N ALA A 252 1.09 -3.83 15.94
CA ALA A 252 1.71 -2.61 16.46
C ALA A 252 0.71 -1.45 16.61
N MET A 253 -0.21 -1.29 15.66
CA MET A 253 -1.27 -0.27 15.76
C MET A 253 -2.28 -0.55 16.89
N ARG A 254 -2.45 -1.81 17.28
CA ARG A 254 -3.40 -2.21 18.33
C ARG A 254 -2.85 -1.99 19.74
N THR A 255 -1.53 -1.93 19.91
CA THR A 255 -0.86 -1.76 21.20
C THR A 255 -0.93 -0.32 21.70
#